data_2f91b94be2ea57d858e5a18fdec1647e
#
_entry.id   2f91b94be2ea57d858e5a18fdec1647e
#
_cell.length_a   1.000
_cell.length_b   1.000
_cell.length_c   1.000
_cell.angle_alpha   90.00
_cell.angle_beta   90.00
_cell.angle_gamma   90.00
#
_symmetry.space_group_name_H-M   'P 1'
#
loop_
_entity.id
_entity.type
_entity.pdbx_description
1 polymer ?
#
loop_
_entity_poly.entity_id
_entity_poly.type
_entity_poly.pdbx_seq_one_letter_code
_entity_poly.pdbx_strand_id
1 'polypeptide(L)'
;MSKPQTCIPFSIRPRAAELQGVDLGDKRRDRRARQIFESWGNSPESSLPRAMKSSAELEGSYRFFNNPHVDSEAVVAPHISNSWERAKDASSAGFWVLAIEDTTEMRFGGNKERHGLGSLINDGHGFYAHAGLLACLASGPESDSIGVPLGLGACEMLVRPKKRP
;
A
#
# COMPACT_ATOMS: atom_id res chain seq x y z
N MET A 1 24.62 10.81 29.87
CA MET A 1 24.02 9.58 29.30
C MET A 1 23.59 9.92 27.88
N SER A 2 24.34 9.48 26.88
CA SER A 2 23.96 9.64 25.46
C SER A 2 22.67 8.89 25.18
N LYS A 3 21.68 9.57 24.57
CA LYS A 3 20.49 8.89 24.02
C LYS A 3 20.97 7.83 23.02
N PRO A 4 20.44 6.59 23.06
CA PRO A 4 20.75 5.62 22.03
C PRO A 4 20.29 6.21 20.69
N GLN A 5 21.24 6.41 19.80
CA GLN A 5 20.98 6.83 18.44
C GLN A 5 20.29 5.65 17.77
N THR A 6 18.99 5.75 17.56
CA THR A 6 18.19 4.73 16.85
C THR A 6 18.68 4.72 15.41
N CYS A 7 19.72 3.97 15.13
CA CYS A 7 20.23 3.79 13.78
C CYS A 7 19.24 2.87 13.07
N ILE A 8 18.42 3.42 12.18
CA ILE A 8 17.54 2.64 11.32
C ILE A 8 18.45 1.81 10.39
N PRO A 9 18.37 0.46 10.41
CA PRO A 9 19.34 -0.39 9.73
C PRO A 9 19.18 -0.41 8.20
N PHE A 10 18.26 0.37 7.66
CA PHE A 10 17.98 0.42 6.23
C PHE A 10 17.81 1.87 5.75
N SER A 11 18.22 2.10 4.51
CA SER A 11 18.02 3.37 3.84
C SER A 11 16.55 3.55 3.46
N ILE A 12 15.95 4.69 3.81
CA ILE A 12 14.64 5.09 3.29
C ILE A 12 14.82 5.30 1.79
N ARG A 13 14.28 4.37 0.99
CA ARG A 13 14.35 4.47 -0.47
C ARG A 13 13.47 5.63 -0.96
N PRO A 14 13.85 6.30 -2.07
CA PRO A 14 12.95 7.23 -2.74
C PRO A 14 11.63 6.53 -3.09
N ARG A 15 10.50 7.22 -2.94
CA ARG A 15 9.17 6.66 -3.20
C ARG A 15 9.03 6.01 -4.57
N ALA A 16 9.65 6.59 -5.60
CA ALA A 16 9.67 6.00 -6.94
C ALA A 16 10.33 4.61 -6.98
N ALA A 17 11.26 4.31 -6.06
CA ALA A 17 11.92 3.01 -5.98
C ALA A 17 11.01 1.91 -5.38
N GLU A 18 9.94 2.27 -4.67
CA GLU A 18 8.99 1.30 -4.11
C GLU A 18 8.24 0.51 -5.18
N LEU A 19 8.03 1.08 -6.36
CA LEU A 19 7.46 0.39 -7.52
C LEU A 19 8.52 0.01 -8.57
N GLN A 20 9.79 -0.01 -8.21
CA GLN A 20 10.82 -0.56 -9.07
C GLN A 20 10.57 -2.05 -9.27
N GLY A 21 10.52 -2.49 -10.53
CA GLY A 21 10.16 -3.88 -10.86
C GLY A 21 8.68 -4.13 -11.07
N VAL A 22 7.80 -3.10 -10.98
CA VAL A 22 6.42 -3.25 -11.41
C VAL A 22 6.37 -3.67 -12.88
N ASP A 23 5.65 -4.76 -13.15
CA ASP A 23 5.41 -5.30 -14.49
C ASP A 23 3.91 -5.51 -14.71
N LEU A 24 3.33 -4.64 -15.52
CA LEU A 24 1.93 -4.68 -15.91
C LEU A 24 1.77 -5.14 -17.38
N GLY A 25 2.81 -5.77 -17.94
CA GLY A 25 2.83 -6.25 -19.32
C GLY A 25 2.95 -5.16 -20.38
N ASP A 26 3.14 -3.89 -20.00
CA ASP A 26 3.38 -2.76 -20.91
C ASP A 26 4.18 -1.67 -20.20
N LYS A 27 5.34 -1.31 -20.75
CA LYS A 27 6.25 -0.30 -20.21
C LYS A 27 5.59 1.08 -19.99
N ARG A 28 4.52 1.40 -20.73
CA ARG A 28 3.78 2.66 -20.54
C ARG A 28 2.93 2.59 -19.28
N ARG A 29 2.32 1.43 -19.01
CA ARG A 29 1.58 1.16 -17.76
C ARG A 29 2.52 1.20 -16.56
N ASP A 30 3.67 0.56 -16.64
CA ASP A 30 4.69 0.56 -15.57
C ASP A 30 5.16 1.98 -15.26
N ARG A 31 5.46 2.77 -16.30
CA ARG A 31 5.85 4.16 -16.14
C ARG A 31 4.72 4.97 -15.50
N ARG A 32 3.49 4.76 -15.92
CA ARG A 32 2.32 5.46 -15.38
C ARG A 32 2.08 5.12 -13.91
N ALA A 33 2.19 3.86 -13.53
CA ALA A 33 2.10 3.43 -12.13
C ALA A 33 3.11 4.18 -11.26
N ARG A 34 4.38 4.20 -11.66
CA ARG A 34 5.44 4.92 -10.93
C ARG A 34 5.17 6.43 -10.84
N GLN A 35 4.72 7.07 -11.92
CA GLN A 35 4.37 8.50 -11.91
C GLN A 35 3.24 8.82 -10.95
N ILE A 36 2.16 8.04 -10.98
CA ILE A 36 1.02 8.21 -10.06
C ILE A 36 1.47 8.05 -8.62
N PHE A 37 2.23 6.99 -8.33
CA PHE A 37 2.72 6.71 -7.00
C PHE A 37 3.64 7.82 -6.47
N GLU A 38 4.53 8.34 -7.31
CA GLU A 38 5.41 9.46 -6.96
C GLU A 38 4.61 10.74 -6.70
N SER A 39 3.70 11.11 -7.60
CA SER A 39 2.91 12.33 -7.47
C SER A 39 2.01 12.28 -6.24
N TRP A 40 1.28 11.17 -6.04
CA TRP A 40 0.42 11.00 -4.87
C TRP A 40 1.22 10.86 -3.58
N GLY A 41 2.31 10.12 -3.60
CA GLY A 41 3.20 9.96 -2.45
C GLY A 41 3.84 11.27 -1.98
N ASN A 42 3.99 12.27 -2.84
CA ASN A 42 4.43 13.61 -2.45
C ASN A 42 3.34 14.45 -1.77
N SER A 43 2.07 14.02 -1.87
CA SER A 43 0.92 14.68 -1.26
C SER A 43 -0.10 13.62 -0.78
N PRO A 44 0.27 12.77 0.21
CA PRO A 44 -0.52 11.59 0.59
C PRO A 44 -1.89 11.92 1.18
N GLU A 45 -2.04 13.12 1.76
CA GLU A 45 -3.30 13.61 2.32
C GLU A 45 -4.23 14.21 1.26
N SER A 46 -3.73 14.38 0.03
CA SER A 46 -4.49 14.99 -1.06
C SER A 46 -5.35 13.97 -1.80
N SER A 47 -6.50 14.44 -2.31
CA SER A 47 -7.24 13.66 -3.29
C SER A 47 -6.43 13.49 -4.58
N LEU A 48 -6.71 12.44 -5.36
CA LEU A 48 -6.03 12.18 -6.64
C LEU A 48 -5.96 13.44 -7.55
N PRO A 49 -7.06 14.21 -7.75
CA PRO A 49 -7.00 15.43 -8.56
C PRO A 49 -6.03 16.49 -8.06
N ARG A 50 -5.84 16.59 -6.74
CA ARG A 50 -4.91 17.57 -6.14
C ARG A 50 -3.47 17.11 -6.15
N ALA A 51 -3.23 15.81 -6.11
CA ALA A 51 -1.90 15.23 -6.12
C ALA A 51 -1.25 15.25 -7.52
N MET A 52 -2.07 15.27 -8.59
CA MET A 52 -1.56 15.28 -9.96
C MET A 52 -1.11 16.69 -10.37
N LYS A 53 0.03 16.76 -11.07
CA LYS A 53 0.70 18.02 -11.45
C LYS A 53 0.04 18.76 -12.61
N SER A 54 -0.80 18.06 -13.39
CA SER A 54 -1.49 18.60 -14.55
C SER A 54 -2.78 17.85 -14.89
N SER A 55 -3.66 18.47 -15.67
CA SER A 55 -4.88 17.83 -16.18
C SER A 55 -4.57 16.58 -17.00
N ALA A 56 -3.50 16.61 -17.79
CA ALA A 56 -3.06 15.46 -18.59
C ALA A 56 -2.59 14.28 -17.70
N GLU A 57 -1.91 14.57 -16.61
CA GLU A 57 -1.50 13.56 -15.63
C GLU A 57 -2.72 12.98 -14.92
N LEU A 58 -3.67 13.80 -14.52
CA LEU A 58 -4.92 13.39 -13.90
C LEU A 58 -5.74 12.48 -14.83
N GLU A 59 -5.93 12.90 -16.08
CA GLU A 59 -6.64 12.10 -17.08
C GLU A 59 -5.92 10.75 -17.33
N GLY A 60 -4.60 10.78 -17.43
CA GLY A 60 -3.78 9.58 -17.54
C GLY A 60 -3.91 8.65 -16.34
N SER A 61 -4.11 9.20 -15.14
CA SER A 61 -4.34 8.41 -13.92
C SER A 61 -5.71 7.74 -13.94
N TYR A 62 -6.76 8.45 -14.34
CA TYR A 62 -8.08 7.84 -14.50
C TYR A 62 -8.10 6.74 -15.56
N ARG A 63 -7.43 6.95 -16.70
CA ARG A 63 -7.30 5.90 -17.72
C ARG A 63 -6.52 4.69 -17.20
N PHE A 64 -5.52 4.91 -16.35
CA PHE A 64 -4.76 3.84 -15.73
C PHE A 64 -5.63 3.00 -14.82
N PHE A 65 -6.37 3.61 -13.87
CA PHE A 65 -7.23 2.89 -12.94
C PHE A 65 -8.45 2.21 -13.62
N ASN A 66 -8.89 2.73 -14.76
CA ASN A 66 -9.99 2.12 -15.54
C ASN A 66 -9.50 1.07 -16.56
N ASN A 67 -8.21 0.80 -16.62
CA ASN A 67 -7.67 -0.15 -17.58
C ASN A 67 -7.79 -1.59 -17.07
N PRO A 68 -8.53 -2.49 -17.76
CA PRO A 68 -8.72 -3.87 -17.31
C PRO A 68 -7.43 -4.72 -17.28
N HIS A 69 -6.36 -4.23 -17.90
CA HIS A 69 -5.04 -4.87 -17.86
C HIS A 69 -4.15 -4.37 -16.70
N VAL A 70 -4.67 -3.51 -15.84
CA VAL A 70 -3.98 -3.09 -14.63
C VAL A 70 -4.49 -3.94 -13.48
N ASP A 71 -3.66 -4.89 -13.07
CA ASP A 71 -3.92 -5.72 -11.92
C ASP A 71 -3.40 -5.04 -10.64
N SER A 72 -4.26 -4.96 -9.62
CA SER A 72 -3.93 -4.35 -8.34
C SER A 72 -2.83 -5.09 -7.59
N GLU A 73 -2.83 -6.42 -7.66
CA GLU A 73 -1.82 -7.26 -7.01
C GLU A 73 -0.45 -7.02 -7.65
N ALA A 74 -0.38 -6.97 -8.99
CA ALA A 74 0.85 -6.67 -9.72
C ALA A 74 1.38 -5.25 -9.43
N VAL A 75 0.49 -4.28 -9.14
CA VAL A 75 0.92 -2.93 -8.75
C VAL A 75 1.58 -2.92 -7.37
N VAL A 76 1.06 -3.64 -6.39
CA VAL A 76 1.57 -3.61 -5.00
C VAL A 76 2.70 -4.61 -4.74
N ALA A 77 2.84 -5.65 -5.56
CA ALA A 77 3.81 -6.73 -5.37
C ALA A 77 5.26 -6.24 -5.18
N PRO A 78 5.79 -5.27 -5.96
CA PRO A 78 7.15 -4.78 -5.74
C PRO A 78 7.33 -4.11 -4.38
N HIS A 79 6.34 -3.35 -3.91
CA HIS A 79 6.38 -2.73 -2.59
C HIS A 79 6.39 -3.79 -1.48
N ILE A 80 5.55 -4.82 -1.58
CA ILE A 80 5.52 -5.94 -0.64
C ILE A 80 6.88 -6.64 -0.61
N SER A 81 7.45 -6.95 -1.76
CA SER A 81 8.78 -7.56 -1.86
C SER A 81 9.86 -6.70 -1.18
N ASN A 82 9.88 -5.40 -1.47
CA ASN A 82 10.82 -4.46 -0.85
C ASN A 82 10.62 -4.38 0.69
N SER A 83 9.39 -4.50 1.18
CA SER A 83 9.09 -4.49 2.61
C SER A 83 9.66 -5.72 3.30
N TRP A 84 9.55 -6.90 2.70
CA TRP A 84 10.14 -8.13 3.20
C TRP A 84 11.67 -8.12 3.18
N GLU A 85 12.30 -7.52 2.15
CA GLU A 85 13.76 -7.34 2.15
C GLU A 85 14.20 -6.44 3.32
N ARG A 86 13.51 -5.32 3.55
CA ARG A 86 13.77 -4.47 4.73
C ARG A 86 13.59 -5.22 6.05
N ALA A 87 12.58 -6.08 6.13
CA ALA A 87 12.35 -6.91 7.31
C ALA A 87 13.47 -7.90 7.58
N LYS A 88 14.00 -8.55 6.53
CA LYS A 88 15.15 -9.44 6.61
C LYS A 88 16.40 -8.69 7.07
N ASP A 89 16.66 -7.51 6.49
CA ASP A 89 17.80 -6.66 6.86
C ASP A 89 17.71 -6.25 8.34
N ALA A 90 16.51 -5.79 8.78
CA ALA A 90 16.27 -5.42 10.17
C ALA A 90 16.48 -6.61 11.13
N SER A 91 15.93 -7.77 10.79
CA SER A 91 16.11 -8.98 11.60
C SER A 91 17.58 -9.42 11.67
N SER A 92 18.31 -9.35 10.56
CA SER A 92 19.74 -9.67 10.49
C SER A 92 20.60 -8.71 11.32
N ALA A 93 20.14 -7.47 11.48
CA ALA A 93 20.76 -6.45 12.33
C ALA A 93 20.35 -6.56 13.81
N GLY A 94 19.58 -7.57 14.19
CA GLY A 94 19.17 -7.83 15.57
C GLY A 94 17.92 -7.06 16.03
N PHE A 95 17.16 -6.45 15.11
CA PHE A 95 15.89 -5.79 15.44
C PHE A 95 14.76 -6.81 15.50
N TRP A 96 13.79 -6.56 16.39
CA TRP A 96 12.54 -7.28 16.36
C TRP A 96 11.70 -6.84 15.16
N VAL A 97 11.16 -7.79 14.43
CA VAL A 97 10.23 -7.54 13.33
C VAL A 97 8.84 -8.01 13.73
N LEU A 98 7.87 -7.13 13.59
CA LEU A 98 6.47 -7.38 13.87
C LEU A 98 5.69 -7.39 12.55
N ALA A 99 4.73 -8.31 12.43
CA ALA A 99 3.66 -8.26 11.46
C ALA A 99 2.38 -7.83 12.19
N ILE A 100 1.81 -6.71 11.80
CA ILE A 100 0.61 -6.12 12.39
C ILE A 100 -0.49 -6.21 11.34
N GLU A 101 -1.51 -7.01 11.61
CA GLU A 101 -2.59 -7.29 10.66
C GLU A 101 -3.88 -6.60 11.08
N ASP A 102 -4.57 -6.01 10.11
CA ASP A 102 -5.89 -5.42 10.32
C ASP A 102 -6.75 -5.57 9.07
N THR A 103 -8.08 -5.57 9.29
CA THR A 103 -9.06 -5.67 8.22
C THR A 103 -9.96 -4.43 8.23
N THR A 104 -9.87 -3.63 7.18
CA THR A 104 -10.64 -2.42 7.01
C THR A 104 -11.82 -2.64 6.07
N GLU A 105 -13.00 -2.16 6.46
CA GLU A 105 -14.18 -2.15 5.61
C GLU A 105 -14.16 -0.96 4.65
N MET A 106 -14.09 -1.22 3.35
CA MET A 106 -14.15 -0.21 2.30
C MET A 106 -15.58 -0.10 1.78
N ARG A 107 -16.30 0.92 2.26
CA ARG A 107 -17.70 1.15 1.95
C ARG A 107 -17.87 2.16 0.83
N PHE A 108 -18.74 1.83 -0.13
CA PHE A 108 -19.07 2.70 -1.25
C PHE A 108 -20.54 3.12 -1.16
N GLY A 109 -20.77 4.42 -1.00
CA GLY A 109 -22.12 5.02 -0.99
C GLY A 109 -22.69 5.22 -2.39
N GLY A 110 -24.01 5.52 -2.43
CA GLY A 110 -24.76 5.85 -3.64
C GLY A 110 -25.49 4.67 -4.27
N ASN A 111 -26.49 4.97 -5.10
CA ASN A 111 -27.41 3.98 -5.70
C ASN A 111 -26.89 3.40 -7.02
N LYS A 112 -25.68 3.76 -7.46
CA LYS A 112 -25.10 3.21 -8.70
C LYS A 112 -24.55 1.82 -8.43
N GLU A 113 -25.01 0.86 -9.20
CA GLU A 113 -24.42 -0.47 -9.21
C GLU A 113 -22.94 -0.39 -9.66
N ARG A 114 -22.07 -1.01 -8.89
CA ARG A 114 -20.64 -1.09 -9.20
C ARG A 114 -20.23 -2.54 -9.25
N HIS A 115 -19.52 -2.92 -10.30
CA HIS A 115 -18.96 -4.24 -10.41
C HIS A 115 -17.85 -4.47 -9.38
N GLY A 116 -17.68 -5.71 -8.93
CA GLY A 116 -16.63 -6.07 -7.98
C GLY A 116 -16.91 -5.73 -6.52
N LEU A 117 -18.11 -5.20 -6.18
CA LEU A 117 -18.51 -4.97 -4.81
C LEU A 117 -19.44 -6.08 -4.30
N GLY A 118 -19.25 -6.45 -3.03
CA GLY A 118 -20.07 -7.41 -2.32
C GLY A 118 -20.87 -6.79 -1.17
N SER A 119 -21.51 -7.64 -0.37
CA SER A 119 -22.26 -7.22 0.82
C SER A 119 -21.31 -6.99 2.00
N LEU A 120 -21.54 -5.90 2.72
CA LEU A 120 -20.89 -5.59 3.99
C LEU A 120 -21.78 -5.99 5.18
N ILE A 121 -21.21 -5.96 6.40
CA ILE A 121 -21.93 -6.43 7.61
C ILE A 121 -23.19 -5.60 7.87
N ASN A 122 -23.16 -4.30 7.67
CA ASN A 122 -24.25 -3.36 7.99
C ASN A 122 -25.01 -2.92 6.72
N ASP A 123 -25.43 -3.86 5.89
CA ASP A 123 -26.25 -3.64 4.67
C ASP A 123 -25.66 -2.64 3.66
N GLY A 124 -24.32 -2.46 3.67
CA GLY A 124 -23.60 -1.67 2.68
C GLY A 124 -23.07 -2.49 1.52
N HIS A 125 -22.54 -1.78 0.52
CA HIS A 125 -21.82 -2.38 -0.59
C HIS A 125 -20.37 -1.97 -0.55
N GLY A 126 -19.46 -2.96 -0.72
CA GLY A 126 -18.02 -2.69 -0.62
C GLY A 126 -17.19 -3.96 -0.69
N PHE A 127 -16.01 -3.86 -0.14
CA PHE A 127 -15.09 -4.98 0.08
C PHE A 127 -14.30 -4.76 1.38
N TYR A 128 -13.65 -5.81 1.84
CA TYR A 128 -12.73 -5.75 2.97
C TYR A 128 -11.31 -5.73 2.42
N ALA A 129 -10.50 -4.79 2.90
CA ALA A 129 -9.06 -4.77 2.66
C ALA A 129 -8.36 -5.32 3.91
N HIS A 130 -7.74 -6.49 3.79
CA HIS A 130 -6.90 -7.07 4.84
C HIS A 130 -5.45 -6.71 4.54
N ALA A 131 -4.80 -5.99 5.44
CA ALA A 131 -3.44 -5.51 5.26
C ALA A 131 -2.56 -5.96 6.43
N GLY A 132 -1.36 -6.44 6.11
CA GLY A 132 -0.30 -6.72 7.07
C GLY A 132 0.79 -5.66 6.96
N LEU A 133 1.01 -4.89 8.03
CA LEU A 133 2.10 -3.93 8.14
C LEU A 133 3.30 -4.59 8.79
N LEU A 134 4.45 -4.54 8.15
CA LEU A 134 5.74 -4.89 8.76
C LEU A 134 6.31 -3.67 9.48
N ALA A 135 6.76 -3.86 10.70
CA ALA A 135 7.42 -2.84 11.50
C ALA A 135 8.62 -3.44 12.24
N CYS A 136 9.64 -2.65 12.53
CA CYS A 136 10.75 -3.07 13.38
C CYS A 136 10.83 -2.24 14.66
N LEU A 137 11.33 -2.89 15.74
CA LEU A 137 11.62 -2.29 17.03
C LEU A 137 13.12 -2.36 17.31
N ALA A 138 13.70 -1.25 17.76
CA ALA A 138 15.13 -1.15 18.06
C ALA A 138 15.56 -1.98 19.28
N SER A 139 14.64 -2.32 20.16
CA SER A 139 14.87 -3.12 21.40
C SER A 139 13.60 -3.95 21.62
N GLY A 140 13.69 -5.11 22.29
CA GLY A 140 12.58 -6.02 22.50
C GLY A 140 11.29 -5.37 23.00
N PRO A 141 10.21 -6.17 23.15
CA PRO A 141 8.85 -5.65 23.38
C PRO A 141 8.65 -4.89 24.71
N GLU A 142 9.61 -4.94 25.60
CA GLU A 142 9.56 -4.25 26.93
C GLU A 142 10.19 -2.85 26.93
N SER A 143 10.64 -2.35 25.79
CA SER A 143 11.26 -1.02 25.73
C SER A 143 10.29 0.02 25.18
N ASP A 144 10.42 1.26 25.62
CA ASP A 144 9.73 2.45 25.07
C ASP A 144 10.16 2.76 23.62
N SER A 145 10.57 1.73 22.88
CA SER A 145 11.06 1.88 21.51
C SER A 145 9.92 2.19 20.55
N ILE A 146 10.11 3.23 19.77
CA ILE A 146 9.18 3.59 18.70
C ILE A 146 9.33 2.56 17.58
N GLY A 147 8.22 1.94 17.18
CA GLY A 147 8.17 1.07 16.01
C GLY A 147 8.40 1.87 14.73
N VAL A 148 9.26 1.37 13.86
CA VAL A 148 9.53 1.98 12.54
C VAL A 148 8.84 1.12 11.48
N PRO A 149 7.88 1.69 10.71
CA PRO A 149 7.21 0.94 9.67
C PRO A 149 8.17 0.60 8.53
N LEU A 150 8.15 -0.65 8.11
CA LEU A 150 8.94 -1.19 6.99
C LEU A 150 8.16 -1.19 5.69
N GLY A 151 6.84 -1.23 5.75
CA GLY A 151 5.90 -1.24 4.64
C GLY A 151 4.89 -2.38 4.73
N LEU A 152 4.08 -2.55 3.69
CA LEU A 152 3.11 -3.65 3.63
C LEU A 152 3.84 -4.98 3.40
N GLY A 153 3.55 -5.96 4.25
CA GLY A 153 3.99 -7.35 4.07
C GLY A 153 2.96 -8.21 3.33
N ALA A 154 1.68 -7.80 3.39
CA ALA A 154 0.57 -8.42 2.67
C ALA A 154 -0.54 -7.40 2.44
N CYS A 155 -1.32 -7.61 1.37
CA CYS A 155 -2.55 -6.86 1.12
C CYS A 155 -3.50 -7.74 0.32
N GLU A 156 -4.68 -8.03 0.85
CA GLU A 156 -5.69 -8.86 0.23
C GLU A 156 -7.04 -8.12 0.19
N MET A 157 -7.74 -8.21 -0.94
CA MET A 157 -9.07 -7.64 -1.10
C MET A 157 -10.11 -8.76 -1.07
N LEU A 158 -10.98 -8.75 -0.07
CA LEU A 158 -11.99 -9.77 0.17
C LEU A 158 -13.38 -9.24 -0.19
N VAL A 159 -14.02 -9.83 -1.19
CA VAL A 159 -15.37 -9.49 -1.63
C VAL A 159 -16.34 -10.58 -1.17
N ARG A 160 -17.28 -10.25 -0.29
CA ARG A 160 -18.33 -11.20 0.11
C ARG A 160 -19.41 -11.29 -0.96
N PRO A 161 -19.97 -12.49 -1.21
CA PRO A 161 -21.10 -12.64 -2.11
C PRO A 161 -22.27 -11.72 -1.71
N LYS A 162 -22.99 -11.18 -2.69
CA LYS A 162 -24.24 -10.47 -2.42
C LYS A 162 -25.19 -11.41 -1.67
N LYS A 163 -25.80 -10.95 -0.57
CA LYS A 163 -26.89 -11.70 0.06
C LYS A 163 -27.99 -11.92 -1.00
N ARG A 164 -28.38 -13.16 -1.22
CA ARG A 164 -29.57 -13.45 -2.03
C ARG A 164 -30.78 -12.91 -1.27
N PRO A 165 -31.74 -12.27 -1.97
CA PRO A 165 -32.97 -11.82 -1.36
C PRO A 165 -33.78 -12.97 -0.76
#